data_dd0625368e4a5e9e92e5e825948883aa
#
_entry.id   dd0625368e4a5e9e92e5e825948883aa
#
_cell.length_a   1.000
_cell.length_b   1.000
_cell.length_c   1.000
_cell.angle_alpha   90.00
_cell.angle_beta   90.00
_cell.angle_gamma   90.00
#
_symmetry.space_group_name_H-M   'P 1'
#
loop_
_entity.id
_entity.type
_entity.pdbx_description
1 polymer ?
#
loop_
_entity_poly.entity_id
_entity_poly.type
_entity_poly.pdbx_seq_one_letter_code
_entity_poly.pdbx_strand_id
1 'polypeptide(L)'
;MSAQGTGQPAEPMKRQQSKAWMYVLVAVVVVVVIIVAAGYYAGWFKGSTTNSSGTCAPPSGGAIKGAGSTLVYPLMFQWESVYGGGTAVNYASVGSSAGITDITQKTVQFGASDAPLNHAQIAAAPGKVLTIPESAGGVVPIYNVAGVPTLNFNGSVLVQIYQGTINNWNSTPLQTLNPGVNLPNAAISVVYRADGSGTTFIWTSYLSLESSAWASSVGKGTMVMFPVGSGQAKNAGVAGYVQKTPDTIGYVDLNYALNGGVAFGKVLNPAGHYVLASVNNTASALKDANPTLPAGSGDWYNVSVLNAPGAGDYPITSLTYVFVYQDLSGVFGSSLTQTQAETLVDFLYWMVTTGQSYSAQLYYVPLPASIVGADETTIGSMTFGGSAVPNSCGSSV
;
A
#
# COMPACT_ATOMS: atom_id res chain seq x y z
N MET A 1 57.60 -21.89 -60.60
CA MET A 1 57.10 -22.93 -59.71
C MET A 1 56.65 -22.24 -58.45
N SER A 2 55.38 -21.98 -58.35
CA SER A 2 54.73 -21.23 -57.28
C SER A 2 53.98 -22.20 -56.36
N ALA A 3 54.28 -22.19 -55.10
CA ALA A 3 53.49 -22.92 -54.08
C ALA A 3 52.51 -21.95 -53.42
N GLN A 4 51.19 -22.20 -53.61
CA GLN A 4 50.11 -21.51 -52.92
C GLN A 4 49.95 -22.15 -51.54
N GLY A 5 50.06 -21.34 -50.47
CA GLY A 5 49.66 -21.70 -49.10
C GLY A 5 48.23 -21.28 -48.83
N THR A 6 47.38 -22.26 -48.65
CA THR A 6 45.96 -22.04 -48.18
C THR A 6 45.96 -21.80 -46.72
N GLY A 7 45.65 -20.55 -46.27
CA GLY A 7 45.38 -20.21 -44.89
C GLY A 7 43.91 -20.58 -44.52
N GLN A 8 43.76 -21.48 -43.60
CA GLN A 8 42.46 -21.70 -42.94
C GLN A 8 42.11 -20.56 -41.97
N PRO A 9 40.87 -20.13 -41.90
CA PRO A 9 40.44 -19.15 -40.88
C PRO A 9 40.40 -19.80 -39.48
N ALA A 10 40.97 -19.10 -38.51
CA ALA A 10 40.95 -19.51 -37.12
C ALA A 10 39.50 -19.45 -36.55
N GLU A 11 39.04 -20.54 -35.95
CA GLU A 11 37.77 -20.59 -35.21
C GLU A 11 37.84 -19.69 -33.95
N PRO A 12 36.72 -18.99 -33.58
CA PRO A 12 36.67 -18.19 -32.37
C PRO A 12 36.67 -19.08 -31.15
N MET A 13 37.61 -18.90 -30.22
CA MET A 13 37.71 -19.56 -28.95
C MET A 13 36.42 -19.29 -28.11
N LYS A 14 35.61 -20.32 -27.90
CA LYS A 14 34.50 -20.30 -26.91
C LYS A 14 35.11 -20.12 -25.53
N ARG A 15 34.87 -18.95 -24.92
CA ARG A 15 35.21 -18.64 -23.54
C ARG A 15 34.38 -19.55 -22.62
N GLN A 16 34.99 -20.59 -22.09
CA GLN A 16 34.42 -21.50 -21.11
C GLN A 16 34.23 -20.71 -19.81
N GLN A 17 33.00 -20.22 -19.58
CA GLN A 17 32.67 -19.61 -18.29
C GLN A 17 32.80 -20.71 -17.22
N SER A 18 33.75 -20.52 -16.32
CA SER A 18 34.01 -21.47 -15.24
C SER A 18 32.81 -21.50 -14.28
N LYS A 19 32.26 -22.69 -14.03
CA LYS A 19 31.18 -22.91 -13.06
C LYS A 19 31.61 -22.57 -11.61
N ALA A 20 32.86 -22.18 -11.41
CA ALA A 20 33.43 -21.86 -10.13
C ALA A 20 32.69 -20.74 -9.37
N TRP A 21 32.24 -19.68 -10.06
CA TRP A 21 31.48 -18.59 -9.43
C TRP A 21 30.10 -19.03 -8.92
N MET A 22 29.49 -20.01 -9.56
CA MET A 22 28.20 -20.56 -9.13
C MET A 22 28.35 -21.37 -7.82
N TYR A 23 29.46 -22.10 -7.67
CA TYR A 23 29.75 -22.79 -6.40
C TYR A 23 30.10 -21.83 -5.26
N VAL A 24 30.75 -20.70 -5.56
CA VAL A 24 31.01 -19.63 -4.57
C VAL A 24 29.70 -18.99 -4.11
N LEU A 25 28.76 -18.69 -5.02
CA LEU A 25 27.44 -18.16 -4.66
C LEU A 25 26.63 -19.13 -3.81
N VAL A 26 26.61 -20.41 -4.17
CA VAL A 26 25.92 -21.45 -3.38
C VAL A 26 26.55 -21.60 -2.00
N ALA A 27 27.88 -21.58 -1.91
CA ALA A 27 28.60 -21.65 -0.63
C ALA A 27 28.28 -20.43 0.27
N VAL A 28 28.22 -19.22 -0.29
CA VAL A 28 27.86 -18.00 0.45
C VAL A 28 26.40 -18.08 0.96
N VAL A 29 25.47 -18.53 0.14
CA VAL A 29 24.06 -18.69 0.57
C VAL A 29 23.94 -19.73 1.68
N VAL A 30 24.64 -20.86 1.56
CA VAL A 30 24.65 -21.90 2.60
C VAL A 30 25.23 -21.39 3.92
N VAL A 31 26.33 -20.62 3.86
CA VAL A 31 26.96 -20.01 5.06
C VAL A 31 26.02 -19.00 5.71
N VAL A 32 25.34 -18.15 4.91
CA VAL A 32 24.35 -17.18 5.43
C VAL A 32 23.17 -17.90 6.09
N VAL A 33 22.65 -18.97 5.49
CA VAL A 33 21.57 -19.79 6.08
C VAL A 33 22.02 -20.45 7.38
N ILE A 34 23.25 -20.95 7.44
CA ILE A 34 23.81 -21.55 8.66
C ILE A 34 24.01 -20.49 9.77
N ILE A 35 24.49 -19.28 9.42
CA ILE A 35 24.65 -18.19 10.39
C ILE A 35 23.29 -17.73 10.92
N VAL A 36 22.28 -17.58 10.05
CA VAL A 36 20.93 -17.21 10.47
C VAL A 36 20.31 -18.31 11.35
N ALA A 37 20.45 -19.58 10.96
CA ALA A 37 19.96 -20.71 11.75
C ALA A 37 20.71 -20.81 13.10
N ALA A 38 22.04 -20.67 13.11
CA ALA A 38 22.84 -20.67 14.33
C ALA A 38 22.50 -19.48 15.24
N GLY A 39 22.27 -18.29 14.65
CA GLY A 39 21.81 -17.09 15.38
C GLY A 39 20.44 -17.30 16.02
N TYR A 40 19.52 -17.98 15.30
CA TYR A 40 18.20 -18.34 15.83
C TYR A 40 18.29 -19.34 16.99
N TYR A 41 19.09 -20.41 16.84
CA TYR A 41 19.33 -21.39 17.92
C TYR A 41 20.16 -20.83 19.07
N ALA A 42 21.09 -19.91 18.81
CA ALA A 42 21.88 -19.24 19.84
C ALA A 42 21.14 -18.12 20.58
N GLY A 43 19.90 -17.82 20.17
CA GLY A 43 19.08 -16.78 20.82
C GLY A 43 19.51 -15.35 20.51
N TRP A 44 20.33 -15.11 19.48
CA TRP A 44 20.75 -13.76 19.07
C TRP A 44 19.59 -12.89 18.61
N PHE A 45 18.49 -13.51 18.18
CA PHE A 45 17.23 -12.85 17.81
C PHE A 45 16.18 -12.90 18.94
N LYS A 46 16.52 -13.40 20.11
CA LYS A 46 15.66 -13.19 21.28
C LYS A 46 15.83 -11.75 21.72
N GLY A 47 14.88 -10.91 21.34
CA GLY A 47 14.77 -9.56 21.89
C GLY A 47 14.85 -9.65 23.42
N SER A 48 15.62 -8.76 24.04
CA SER A 48 15.65 -8.61 25.50
C SER A 48 14.20 -8.48 25.96
N THR A 49 13.71 -9.47 26.70
CA THR A 49 12.50 -9.35 27.48
C THR A 49 12.79 -8.37 28.61
N THR A 50 12.69 -7.08 28.33
CA THR A 50 12.40 -6.12 29.37
C THR A 50 10.99 -6.44 29.83
N ASN A 51 10.85 -6.85 31.07
CA ASN A 51 9.57 -6.95 31.76
C ASN A 51 8.92 -5.57 31.73
N SER A 52 8.12 -5.29 30.70
CA SER A 52 7.11 -4.24 30.72
C SER A 52 5.77 -4.92 31.02
N SER A 53 5.25 -4.62 32.16
CA SER A 53 3.89 -4.91 32.58
C SER A 53 2.90 -4.57 31.46
N GLY A 54 2.13 -5.58 31.00
CA GLY A 54 1.09 -5.44 29.98
C GLY A 54 1.49 -5.97 28.60
N THR A 55 1.71 -7.29 28.47
CA THR A 55 1.74 -7.91 27.15
C THR A 55 0.33 -7.91 26.59
N CYS A 56 0.10 -7.06 25.58
CA CYS A 56 -1.10 -7.11 24.76
C CYS A 56 -1.13 -8.47 24.04
N ALA A 57 -1.84 -9.41 24.62
CA ALA A 57 -1.98 -10.76 24.08
C ALA A 57 -3.48 -11.02 23.82
N PRO A 58 -3.85 -11.49 22.63
CA PRO A 58 -5.25 -11.79 22.35
C PRO A 58 -5.77 -12.88 23.28
N PRO A 59 -7.06 -12.80 23.69
CA PRO A 59 -7.69 -13.88 24.43
C PRO A 59 -7.65 -15.18 23.64
N SER A 60 -7.45 -16.31 24.29
CA SER A 60 -7.41 -17.61 23.63
C SER A 60 -8.77 -17.98 23.01
N GLY A 61 -8.78 -18.42 21.74
CA GLY A 61 -9.99 -18.87 21.04
C GLY A 61 -10.81 -17.76 20.38
N GLY A 62 -10.32 -16.53 20.39
CA GLY A 62 -11.02 -15.36 19.82
C GLY A 62 -10.60 -14.94 18.41
N ALA A 63 -10.21 -15.87 17.55
CA ALA A 63 -9.75 -15.51 16.19
C ALA A 63 -10.79 -14.70 15.42
N ILE A 64 -10.35 -13.62 14.77
CA ILE A 64 -11.15 -12.69 13.99
C ILE A 64 -10.75 -12.69 12.50
N LYS A 65 -11.67 -12.26 11.66
CA LYS A 65 -11.46 -12.14 10.21
C LYS A 65 -11.57 -10.68 9.78
N GLY A 66 -10.68 -10.29 8.89
CA GLY A 66 -10.74 -9.03 8.17
C GLY A 66 -10.62 -9.24 6.67
N ALA A 67 -11.04 -8.27 5.88
CA ALA A 67 -10.89 -8.31 4.43
C ALA A 67 -10.79 -6.90 3.85
N GLY A 68 -10.09 -6.75 2.72
CA GLY A 68 -10.13 -5.48 2.02
C GLY A 68 -8.87 -5.09 1.27
N SER A 69 -8.42 -3.88 1.51
CA SER A 69 -7.35 -3.21 0.75
C SER A 69 -6.14 -4.10 0.48
N THR A 70 -5.70 -4.08 -0.77
CA THR A 70 -4.43 -4.69 -1.18
C THR A 70 -3.27 -3.71 -1.06
N LEU A 71 -3.53 -2.40 -0.89
CA LEU A 71 -2.49 -1.41 -0.66
C LEU A 71 -1.82 -1.69 0.68
N VAL A 72 -2.58 -1.79 1.77
CA VAL A 72 -2.08 -2.01 3.12
C VAL A 72 -1.71 -3.47 3.41
N TYR A 73 -2.03 -4.41 2.51
CA TYR A 73 -1.86 -5.86 2.75
C TYR A 73 -0.46 -6.26 3.23
N PRO A 74 0.67 -5.76 2.68
CA PRO A 74 1.99 -6.12 3.20
C PRO A 74 2.18 -5.78 4.69
N LEU A 75 1.64 -4.64 5.14
CA LEU A 75 1.68 -4.24 6.54
C LEU A 75 0.68 -5.05 7.39
N MET A 76 -0.54 -5.25 6.89
CA MET A 76 -1.56 -6.08 7.55
C MET A 76 -1.05 -7.53 7.74
N PHE A 77 -0.39 -8.11 6.74
CA PHE A 77 0.22 -9.44 6.82
C PHE A 77 1.31 -9.51 7.90
N GLN A 78 2.13 -8.46 8.02
CA GLN A 78 3.11 -8.36 9.10
C GLN A 78 2.42 -8.30 10.46
N TRP A 79 1.40 -7.48 10.61
CA TRP A 79 0.62 -7.38 11.84
C TRP A 79 -0.06 -8.70 12.20
N GLU A 80 -0.72 -9.34 11.23
CA GLU A 80 -1.34 -10.66 11.38
C GLU A 80 -0.32 -11.72 11.86
N SER A 81 0.90 -11.72 11.30
CA SER A 81 1.93 -12.70 11.62
C SER A 81 2.53 -12.52 13.02
N VAL A 82 2.51 -11.31 13.57
CA VAL A 82 3.12 -10.97 14.86
C VAL A 82 2.10 -10.96 15.98
N TYR A 83 0.92 -10.36 15.74
CA TYR A 83 -0.11 -10.26 16.76
C TYR A 83 -0.67 -11.64 17.11
N GLY A 84 -0.66 -11.96 18.41
CA GLY A 84 -1.15 -13.25 18.90
C GLY A 84 -0.43 -14.48 18.34
N GLY A 85 0.82 -14.32 17.93
CA GLY A 85 1.62 -15.43 17.37
C GLY A 85 1.08 -15.94 16.01
N GLY A 86 0.37 -15.08 15.26
CA GLY A 86 -0.14 -15.38 13.92
C GLY A 86 -1.43 -16.21 13.91
N THR A 87 -2.15 -16.29 15.02
CA THR A 87 -3.37 -17.12 15.12
C THR A 87 -4.64 -16.34 15.43
N ALA A 88 -4.51 -15.07 15.81
CA ALA A 88 -5.62 -14.26 16.30
C ALA A 88 -6.35 -13.50 15.20
N VAL A 89 -5.70 -13.19 14.09
CA VAL A 89 -6.24 -12.42 12.97
C VAL A 89 -6.05 -13.20 11.68
N ASN A 90 -7.02 -13.14 10.78
CA ASN A 90 -6.93 -13.68 9.43
C ASN A 90 -7.46 -12.64 8.45
N TYR A 91 -6.58 -12.08 7.63
CA TYR A 91 -6.92 -11.01 6.68
C TYR A 91 -6.92 -11.48 5.23
N ALA A 92 -8.03 -11.25 4.54
CA ALA A 92 -8.17 -11.55 3.11
C ALA A 92 -7.92 -10.29 2.26
N SER A 93 -6.83 -10.27 1.50
CA SER A 93 -6.46 -9.19 0.57
C SER A 93 -7.29 -9.29 -0.72
N VAL A 94 -8.52 -8.76 -0.70
CA VAL A 94 -9.53 -8.91 -1.78
C VAL A 94 -9.79 -7.62 -2.57
N GLY A 95 -9.28 -6.48 -2.11
CA GLY A 95 -9.52 -5.14 -2.65
C GLY A 95 -10.55 -4.36 -1.82
N SER A 96 -10.42 -3.03 -1.83
CA SER A 96 -11.19 -2.13 -0.95
C SER A 96 -12.70 -2.28 -1.09
N SER A 97 -13.23 -2.34 -2.32
CA SER A 97 -14.68 -2.49 -2.51
C SER A 97 -15.21 -3.82 -1.99
N ALA A 98 -14.44 -4.91 -2.14
CA ALA A 98 -14.81 -6.20 -1.59
C ALA A 98 -14.79 -6.18 -0.05
N GLY A 99 -13.75 -5.57 0.56
CA GLY A 99 -13.68 -5.40 2.02
C GLY A 99 -14.85 -4.60 2.59
N ILE A 100 -15.26 -3.52 1.92
CA ILE A 100 -16.47 -2.75 2.29
C ILE A 100 -17.73 -3.61 2.17
N THR A 101 -17.84 -4.42 1.11
CA THR A 101 -18.95 -5.35 0.95
C THR A 101 -18.96 -6.41 2.05
N ASP A 102 -17.83 -7.01 2.35
CA ASP A 102 -17.70 -8.08 3.33
C ASP A 102 -18.07 -7.60 4.74
N ILE A 103 -17.64 -6.42 5.17
CA ILE A 103 -18.04 -5.85 6.47
C ILE A 103 -19.54 -5.50 6.48
N THR A 104 -20.08 -4.95 5.39
CA THR A 104 -21.51 -4.63 5.27
C THR A 104 -22.38 -5.90 5.34
N GLN A 105 -21.92 -6.99 4.71
CA GLN A 105 -22.57 -8.30 4.76
C GLN A 105 -22.28 -9.09 6.05
N LYS A 106 -21.45 -8.56 6.94
CA LYS A 106 -21.07 -9.19 8.23
C LYS A 106 -20.33 -10.53 8.07
N THR A 107 -19.61 -10.74 6.95
CA THR A 107 -18.81 -11.93 6.70
C THR A 107 -17.44 -11.86 7.37
N VAL A 108 -17.02 -10.65 7.74
CA VAL A 108 -15.79 -10.34 8.48
C VAL A 108 -16.08 -9.41 9.66
N GLN A 109 -15.21 -9.35 10.66
CA GLN A 109 -15.33 -8.47 11.80
C GLN A 109 -14.81 -7.06 11.55
N PHE A 110 -13.89 -6.90 10.58
CA PHE A 110 -13.42 -5.61 10.12
C PHE A 110 -13.18 -5.60 8.61
N GLY A 111 -13.44 -4.47 7.97
CA GLY A 111 -13.11 -4.20 6.58
C GLY A 111 -11.95 -3.23 6.48
N ALA A 112 -11.12 -3.29 5.42
CA ALA A 112 -10.07 -2.31 5.16
C ALA A 112 -10.17 -1.69 3.77
N SER A 113 -9.91 -0.37 3.67
CA SER A 113 -9.98 0.37 2.40
C SER A 113 -9.12 1.62 2.44
N ASP A 114 -8.54 1.98 1.29
CA ASP A 114 -7.82 3.25 1.12
C ASP A 114 -8.75 4.37 0.62
N ALA A 115 -10.02 4.02 0.37
CA ALA A 115 -11.09 4.98 0.14
C ALA A 115 -11.97 5.06 1.38
N PRO A 116 -12.29 6.25 1.90
CA PRO A 116 -13.30 6.37 2.95
C PRO A 116 -14.68 5.92 2.43
N LEU A 117 -15.56 5.51 3.34
CA LEU A 117 -16.94 5.16 2.98
C LEU A 117 -17.67 6.37 2.43
N ASN A 118 -18.41 6.18 1.35
CA ASN A 118 -19.34 7.19 0.86
C ASN A 118 -20.69 7.11 1.60
N HIS A 119 -21.53 8.14 1.43
CA HIS A 119 -22.81 8.25 2.14
C HIS A 119 -23.75 7.06 1.85
N ALA A 120 -23.74 6.51 0.63
CA ALA A 120 -24.56 5.35 0.28
C ALA A 120 -24.08 4.07 1.01
N GLN A 121 -22.76 3.89 1.14
CA GLN A 121 -22.17 2.77 1.87
C GLN A 121 -22.43 2.88 3.39
N ILE A 122 -22.35 4.09 3.94
CA ILE A 122 -22.70 4.34 5.35
C ILE A 122 -24.18 4.04 5.58
N ALA A 123 -25.07 4.50 4.70
CA ALA A 123 -26.52 4.27 4.80
C ALA A 123 -26.91 2.79 4.62
N ALA A 124 -26.13 2.02 3.86
CA ALA A 124 -26.37 0.59 3.67
C ALA A 124 -25.81 -0.29 4.80
N ALA A 125 -25.00 0.27 5.69
CA ALA A 125 -24.40 -0.48 6.80
C ALA A 125 -25.45 -0.92 7.82
N PRO A 126 -25.38 -2.16 8.35
CA PRO A 126 -26.36 -2.69 9.31
C PRO A 126 -26.28 -2.06 10.72
N GLY A 127 -25.32 -1.18 10.95
CA GLY A 127 -25.12 -0.47 12.20
C GLY A 127 -24.20 0.73 12.06
N LYS A 128 -23.92 1.41 13.15
CA LYS A 128 -23.05 2.58 13.17
C LYS A 128 -21.61 2.16 12.91
N VAL A 129 -21.06 2.55 11.75
CA VAL A 129 -19.68 2.26 11.36
C VAL A 129 -18.72 3.25 12.02
N LEU A 130 -17.60 2.74 12.48
CA LEU A 130 -16.43 3.51 12.90
C LEU A 130 -15.35 3.39 11.83
N THR A 131 -14.74 4.52 11.47
CA THR A 131 -13.60 4.63 10.59
C THR A 131 -12.36 4.89 11.44
N ILE A 132 -11.34 4.07 11.28
CA ILE A 132 -10.10 4.11 12.05
C ILE A 132 -8.96 4.17 11.03
N PRO A 133 -8.22 5.28 10.89
CA PRO A 133 -6.96 5.29 10.18
C PRO A 133 -6.01 4.21 10.71
N GLU A 134 -5.43 3.42 9.82
CA GLU A 134 -4.52 2.34 10.22
C GLU A 134 -3.08 2.64 9.85
N SER A 135 -2.86 3.44 8.79
CA SER A 135 -1.55 3.89 8.32
C SER A 135 -1.72 4.95 7.24
N ALA A 136 -0.60 5.42 6.66
CA ALA A 136 -0.61 6.19 5.43
C ALA A 136 0.43 5.66 4.44
N GLY A 137 0.16 5.86 3.14
CA GLY A 137 1.03 5.41 2.06
C GLY A 137 1.07 6.37 0.88
N GLY A 138 2.05 6.20 0.01
CA GLY A 138 2.19 6.93 -1.24
C GLY A 138 1.82 6.05 -2.43
N VAL A 139 0.95 6.54 -3.32
CA VAL A 139 0.67 5.87 -4.61
C VAL A 139 1.62 6.44 -5.67
N VAL A 140 2.35 5.56 -6.34
CA VAL A 140 3.43 5.95 -7.26
C VAL A 140 3.12 5.56 -8.70
N PRO A 141 3.46 6.42 -9.69
CA PRO A 141 3.47 6.03 -11.11
C PRO A 141 4.65 5.09 -11.36
N ILE A 142 4.35 3.82 -11.62
CA ILE A 142 5.35 2.81 -11.99
C ILE A 142 5.41 2.67 -13.51
N TYR A 143 6.58 2.35 -14.06
CA TYR A 143 6.74 2.15 -15.49
C TYR A 143 7.86 1.15 -15.82
N ASN A 144 7.84 0.66 -17.05
CA ASN A 144 8.87 -0.22 -17.58
C ASN A 144 9.36 0.30 -18.93
N VAL A 145 10.37 1.16 -18.91
CA VAL A 145 11.03 1.71 -20.11
C VAL A 145 12.51 1.43 -20.03
N ALA A 146 13.01 0.63 -20.95
CA ALA A 146 14.40 0.14 -20.92
C ALA A 146 15.41 1.29 -21.00
N GLY A 147 16.41 1.27 -20.10
CA GLY A 147 17.52 2.24 -20.10
C GLY A 147 17.14 3.66 -19.67
N VAL A 148 15.91 3.87 -19.21
CA VAL A 148 15.42 5.18 -18.76
C VAL A 148 15.62 5.32 -17.25
N PRO A 149 16.24 6.42 -16.79
CA PRO A 149 16.40 6.71 -15.36
C PRO A 149 15.05 7.09 -14.74
N THR A 150 15.06 7.45 -13.45
CA THR A 150 13.86 7.95 -12.77
C THR A 150 13.27 9.17 -13.48
N LEU A 151 12.03 9.03 -13.97
CA LEU A 151 11.30 10.06 -14.70
C LEU A 151 10.61 11.05 -13.75
N ASN A 152 10.47 12.27 -14.25
CA ASN A 152 9.63 13.31 -13.68
C ASN A 152 8.25 13.29 -14.36
N PHE A 153 7.20 13.36 -13.55
CA PHE A 153 5.82 13.54 -14.00
C PHE A 153 5.20 14.75 -13.30
N ASN A 154 4.23 15.37 -13.94
CA ASN A 154 3.29 16.27 -13.29
C ASN A 154 1.86 15.79 -13.50
N GLY A 155 0.91 16.34 -12.74
CA GLY A 155 -0.47 15.92 -12.80
C GLY A 155 -1.09 16.04 -14.20
N SER A 156 -0.80 17.12 -14.92
CA SER A 156 -1.29 17.33 -16.29
C SER A 156 -0.83 16.23 -17.26
N VAL A 157 0.44 15.84 -17.21
CA VAL A 157 0.99 14.77 -18.07
C VAL A 157 0.40 13.41 -17.67
N LEU A 158 0.26 13.11 -16.38
CA LEU A 158 -0.38 11.88 -15.92
C LEU A 158 -1.84 11.80 -16.40
N VAL A 159 -2.61 12.89 -16.26
CA VAL A 159 -3.98 12.97 -16.80
C VAL A 159 -4.00 12.66 -18.30
N GLN A 160 -3.15 13.32 -19.09
CA GLN A 160 -3.10 13.14 -20.54
C GLN A 160 -2.71 11.72 -20.96
N ILE A 161 -1.83 11.07 -20.23
CA ILE A 161 -1.48 9.65 -20.45
C ILE A 161 -2.70 8.75 -20.19
N TYR A 162 -3.39 8.92 -19.07
CA TYR A 162 -4.55 8.10 -18.71
C TYR A 162 -5.80 8.43 -19.54
N GLN A 163 -5.84 9.60 -20.19
CA GLN A 163 -6.83 9.94 -21.22
C GLN A 163 -6.46 9.43 -22.62
N GLY A 164 -5.22 8.95 -22.83
CA GLY A 164 -4.72 8.51 -24.13
C GLY A 164 -4.30 9.64 -25.07
N THR A 165 -4.33 10.91 -24.63
CA THR A 165 -3.87 12.06 -25.41
C THR A 165 -2.35 12.05 -25.57
N ILE A 166 -1.61 11.69 -24.52
CA ILE A 166 -0.19 11.32 -24.59
C ILE A 166 -0.13 9.80 -24.68
N ASN A 167 0.23 9.28 -25.83
CA ASN A 167 0.27 7.86 -26.14
C ASN A 167 1.65 7.34 -26.60
N ASN A 168 2.68 8.19 -26.50
CA ASN A 168 4.04 7.81 -26.88
C ASN A 168 5.05 8.35 -25.87
N TRP A 169 6.05 7.55 -25.49
CA TRP A 169 7.07 7.91 -24.51
C TRP A 169 7.92 9.11 -24.95
N ASN A 170 8.23 9.27 -26.24
CA ASN A 170 9.00 10.42 -26.75
C ASN A 170 8.15 11.65 -27.06
N SER A 171 6.91 11.73 -26.58
CA SER A 171 6.06 12.91 -26.75
C SER A 171 6.69 14.17 -26.16
N THR A 172 6.47 15.32 -26.80
CA THR A 172 7.05 16.61 -26.37
C THR A 172 6.79 16.94 -24.90
N PRO A 173 5.58 16.72 -24.33
CA PRO A 173 5.36 16.99 -22.92
C PRO A 173 6.26 16.16 -22.00
N LEU A 174 6.45 14.86 -22.27
CA LEU A 174 7.33 13.99 -21.48
C LEU A 174 8.80 14.39 -21.63
N GLN A 175 9.25 14.71 -22.84
CA GLN A 175 10.63 15.19 -23.08
C GLN A 175 10.92 16.51 -22.34
N THR A 176 9.95 17.44 -22.32
CA THR A 176 10.07 18.71 -21.61
C THR A 176 10.27 18.53 -20.11
N LEU A 177 9.56 17.56 -19.49
CA LEU A 177 9.72 17.25 -18.07
C LEU A 177 11.02 16.50 -17.76
N ASN A 178 11.64 15.87 -18.78
CA ASN A 178 12.80 14.99 -18.63
C ASN A 178 13.94 15.38 -19.58
N PRO A 179 14.47 16.61 -19.47
CA PRO A 179 15.53 17.08 -20.38
C PRO A 179 16.77 16.18 -20.26
N GLY A 180 17.33 15.82 -21.41
CA GLY A 180 18.53 14.96 -21.48
C GLY A 180 18.25 13.45 -21.35
N VAL A 181 17.01 13.04 -21.11
CA VAL A 181 16.61 11.63 -21.13
C VAL A 181 16.22 11.23 -22.54
N ASN A 182 16.85 10.17 -23.06
CA ASN A 182 16.49 9.64 -24.37
C ASN A 182 15.26 8.73 -24.24
N LEU A 183 14.07 9.31 -24.37
CA LEU A 183 12.81 8.57 -24.34
C LEU A 183 12.59 7.84 -25.67
N PRO A 184 12.21 6.54 -25.66
CA PRO A 184 12.03 5.77 -26.88
C PRO A 184 10.79 6.22 -27.67
N ASN A 185 10.84 6.12 -28.99
CA ASN A 185 9.66 6.24 -29.83
C ASN A 185 8.81 4.95 -29.74
N ALA A 186 8.13 4.78 -28.63
CA ALA A 186 7.33 3.60 -28.32
C ALA A 186 5.97 4.03 -27.76
N ALA A 187 4.92 3.27 -28.12
CA ALA A 187 3.58 3.53 -27.62
C ALA A 187 3.48 3.24 -26.11
N ILE A 188 2.81 4.11 -25.37
CA ILE A 188 2.54 3.92 -23.95
C ILE A 188 1.38 2.95 -23.77
N SER A 189 1.60 1.85 -23.04
CA SER A 189 0.57 0.92 -22.61
C SER A 189 0.16 1.23 -21.18
N VAL A 190 -1.04 1.77 -20.99
CA VAL A 190 -1.58 2.13 -19.65
C VAL A 190 -2.10 0.89 -18.95
N VAL A 191 -1.79 0.77 -17.66
CA VAL A 191 -2.23 -0.32 -16.79
C VAL A 191 -2.97 0.25 -15.59
N TYR A 192 -4.15 -0.30 -15.29
CA TYR A 192 -4.99 0.13 -14.18
C TYR A 192 -5.52 -1.06 -13.37
N ARG A 193 -6.20 -0.81 -12.27
CA ARG A 193 -6.82 -1.85 -11.43
C ARG A 193 -8.15 -2.32 -12.02
N ALA A 194 -8.27 -3.63 -12.25
CA ALA A 194 -9.50 -4.26 -12.73
C ALA A 194 -10.54 -4.51 -11.62
N ASP A 195 -10.11 -4.50 -10.36
CA ASP A 195 -10.93 -4.71 -9.17
C ASP A 195 -11.27 -3.39 -8.49
N GLY A 196 -12.28 -3.39 -7.62
CA GLY A 196 -12.64 -2.24 -6.79
C GLY A 196 -11.54 -1.89 -5.79
N SER A 197 -10.82 -0.81 -6.02
CA SER A 197 -9.52 -0.50 -5.42
C SER A 197 -9.48 0.88 -4.75
N GLY A 198 -9.05 0.93 -3.50
CA GLY A 198 -8.71 2.18 -2.82
C GLY A 198 -7.51 2.88 -3.46
N THR A 199 -6.51 2.13 -3.95
CA THR A 199 -5.39 2.70 -4.72
C THR A 199 -5.89 3.43 -5.98
N THR A 200 -6.91 2.87 -6.67
CA THR A 200 -7.59 3.57 -7.77
C THR A 200 -8.31 4.83 -7.30
N PHE A 201 -8.97 4.77 -6.15
CA PHE A 201 -9.62 5.96 -5.57
C PHE A 201 -8.61 7.08 -5.31
N ILE A 202 -7.46 6.78 -4.70
CA ILE A 202 -6.39 7.77 -4.45
C ILE A 202 -5.88 8.33 -5.77
N TRP A 203 -5.53 7.47 -6.71
CA TRP A 203 -5.02 7.86 -8.02
C TRP A 203 -5.99 8.75 -8.80
N THR A 204 -7.24 8.33 -8.91
CA THR A 204 -8.27 9.09 -9.65
C THR A 204 -8.71 10.36 -8.92
N SER A 205 -8.63 10.40 -7.59
CA SER A 205 -8.82 11.62 -6.80
C SER A 205 -7.72 12.63 -7.11
N TYR A 206 -6.45 12.20 -7.16
CA TYR A 206 -5.35 13.06 -7.59
C TYR A 206 -5.55 13.59 -9.01
N LEU A 207 -5.85 12.70 -9.99
CA LEU A 207 -6.11 13.14 -11.37
C LEU A 207 -7.28 14.13 -11.47
N SER A 208 -8.30 13.97 -10.63
CA SER A 208 -9.45 14.88 -10.56
C SER A 208 -9.08 16.26 -9.98
N LEU A 209 -8.11 16.34 -9.08
CA LEU A 209 -7.56 17.62 -8.59
C LEU A 209 -6.74 18.33 -9.68
N GLU A 210 -6.01 17.57 -10.49
CA GLU A 210 -5.13 18.10 -11.54
C GLU A 210 -5.87 18.49 -12.83
N SER A 211 -7.11 18.02 -13.02
CA SER A 211 -7.90 18.30 -14.25
C SER A 211 -9.40 18.28 -14.01
N SER A 212 -10.02 19.44 -14.21
CA SER A 212 -11.49 19.55 -14.20
C SER A 212 -12.15 18.74 -15.33
N ALA A 213 -11.47 18.57 -16.46
CA ALA A 213 -11.95 17.72 -17.55
C ALA A 213 -11.95 16.24 -17.14
N TRP A 214 -10.91 15.76 -16.46
CA TRP A 214 -10.91 14.42 -15.86
C TRP A 214 -12.01 14.26 -14.81
N ALA A 215 -12.13 15.22 -13.90
CA ALA A 215 -13.13 15.19 -12.84
C ALA A 215 -14.57 15.10 -13.39
N SER A 216 -14.83 15.74 -14.53
CA SER A 216 -16.15 15.74 -15.17
C SER A 216 -16.42 14.51 -16.05
N SER A 217 -15.40 13.92 -16.68
CA SER A 217 -15.57 12.83 -17.66
C SER A 217 -15.35 11.44 -17.07
N VAL A 218 -14.40 11.28 -16.16
CA VAL A 218 -14.03 10.01 -15.53
C VAL A 218 -14.35 10.06 -14.03
N GLY A 219 -13.97 11.15 -13.36
CA GLY A 219 -14.17 11.35 -11.93
C GLY A 219 -13.21 10.55 -11.06
N LYS A 220 -13.57 10.42 -9.77
CA LYS A 220 -12.85 9.63 -8.75
C LYS A 220 -13.71 8.48 -8.24
N GLY A 221 -13.10 7.35 -7.94
CA GLY A 221 -13.82 6.19 -7.39
C GLY A 221 -12.91 5.00 -7.18
N THR A 222 -13.39 4.02 -6.43
CA THR A 222 -12.70 2.72 -6.29
C THR A 222 -12.76 1.91 -7.59
N MET A 223 -13.68 2.26 -8.48
CA MET A 223 -13.84 1.73 -9.84
C MET A 223 -14.32 2.84 -10.75
N VAL A 224 -13.58 3.10 -11.82
CA VAL A 224 -13.93 4.10 -12.86
C VAL A 224 -13.75 3.50 -14.24
N MET A 225 -14.35 4.13 -15.24
CA MET A 225 -14.16 3.76 -16.65
C MET A 225 -12.92 4.49 -17.19
N PHE A 226 -11.77 3.83 -17.15
CA PHE A 226 -10.54 4.37 -17.75
C PHE A 226 -10.70 4.45 -19.28
N PRO A 227 -10.38 5.61 -19.92
CA PRO A 227 -10.52 5.77 -21.35
C PRO A 227 -9.62 4.85 -22.18
N VAL A 228 -8.45 4.51 -21.65
CA VAL A 228 -7.42 3.66 -22.32
C VAL A 228 -6.78 2.72 -21.33
N GLY A 229 -6.14 1.66 -21.84
CA GLY A 229 -5.33 0.75 -21.05
C GLY A 229 -5.95 -0.61 -20.81
N SER A 230 -5.31 -1.39 -19.95
CA SER A 230 -5.74 -2.74 -19.57
C SER A 230 -5.78 -2.90 -18.05
N GLY A 231 -6.78 -3.63 -17.56
CA GLY A 231 -6.97 -3.88 -16.13
C GLY A 231 -6.17 -5.06 -15.62
N GLN A 232 -5.54 -4.89 -14.43
CA GLN A 232 -4.87 -5.95 -13.70
C GLN A 232 -5.41 -6.03 -12.27
N ALA A 233 -5.55 -7.25 -11.74
CA ALA A 233 -6.10 -7.46 -10.42
C ALA A 233 -5.07 -7.15 -9.32
N LYS A 234 -5.47 -6.38 -8.32
CA LYS A 234 -4.69 -6.06 -7.12
C LYS A 234 -3.41 -5.25 -7.41
N ASN A 235 -2.78 -4.69 -6.38
CA ASN A 235 -1.49 -3.99 -6.54
C ASN A 235 -0.40 -4.93 -7.10
N ALA A 236 -0.34 -6.16 -6.60
CA ALA A 236 0.63 -7.16 -7.07
C ALA A 236 0.48 -7.50 -8.56
N GLY A 237 -0.77 -7.57 -9.07
CA GLY A 237 -1.03 -7.80 -10.50
C GLY A 237 -0.58 -6.64 -11.38
N VAL A 238 -0.86 -5.40 -10.98
CA VAL A 238 -0.37 -4.20 -11.70
C VAL A 238 1.14 -4.14 -11.69
N ALA A 239 1.79 -4.27 -10.53
CA ALA A 239 3.25 -4.27 -10.41
C ALA A 239 3.90 -5.36 -11.24
N GLY A 240 3.41 -6.61 -11.13
CA GLY A 240 3.96 -7.75 -11.87
C GLY A 240 3.75 -7.67 -13.38
N TYR A 241 2.64 -7.07 -13.83
CA TYR A 241 2.42 -6.85 -15.27
C TYR A 241 3.36 -5.78 -15.83
N VAL A 242 3.48 -4.63 -15.15
CA VAL A 242 4.39 -3.56 -15.55
C VAL A 242 5.84 -4.04 -15.53
N GLN A 243 6.27 -4.77 -14.51
CA GLN A 243 7.62 -5.31 -14.43
C GLN A 243 8.00 -6.18 -15.65
N LYS A 244 7.04 -6.95 -16.18
CA LYS A 244 7.29 -7.93 -17.26
C LYS A 244 7.01 -7.39 -18.65
N THR A 245 6.27 -6.28 -18.77
CA THR A 245 5.77 -5.78 -20.05
C THR A 245 6.44 -4.44 -20.37
N PRO A 246 7.31 -4.37 -21.40
CA PRO A 246 7.94 -3.11 -21.82
C PRO A 246 6.91 -2.05 -22.19
N ASP A 247 7.35 -0.80 -22.11
CA ASP A 247 6.62 0.40 -22.53
C ASP A 247 5.26 0.62 -21.80
N THR A 248 5.12 0.03 -20.59
CA THR A 248 3.94 0.17 -19.75
C THR A 248 4.10 1.25 -18.69
N ILE A 249 2.98 1.85 -18.29
CA ILE A 249 2.83 2.70 -17.11
C ILE A 249 1.62 2.24 -16.29
N GLY A 250 1.76 2.21 -14.96
CA GLY A 250 0.70 1.87 -14.04
C GLY A 250 0.81 2.67 -12.74
N TYR A 251 0.00 2.35 -11.75
CA TYR A 251 0.08 2.92 -10.39
C TYR A 251 -0.10 1.83 -9.34
N VAL A 252 0.70 1.90 -8.29
CA VAL A 252 0.65 1.02 -7.13
C VAL A 252 1.06 1.79 -5.87
N ASP A 253 0.88 1.18 -4.71
CA ASP A 253 1.54 1.64 -3.47
C ASP A 253 3.06 1.49 -3.55
N LEU A 254 3.77 2.39 -2.88
CA LEU A 254 5.23 2.46 -2.85
C LEU A 254 5.88 1.12 -2.46
N ASN A 255 5.29 0.36 -1.53
CA ASN A 255 5.80 -0.94 -1.12
C ASN A 255 5.92 -1.91 -2.30
N TYR A 256 4.90 -1.96 -3.17
CA TYR A 256 4.90 -2.84 -4.34
C TYR A 256 5.89 -2.42 -5.41
N ALA A 257 6.15 -1.12 -5.57
CA ALA A 257 7.17 -0.63 -6.49
C ALA A 257 8.57 -1.03 -6.02
N LEU A 258 8.88 -0.82 -4.75
CA LEU A 258 10.20 -1.09 -4.17
C LEU A 258 10.47 -2.59 -4.05
N ASN A 259 9.58 -3.36 -3.47
CA ASN A 259 9.75 -4.82 -3.32
C ASN A 259 9.65 -5.57 -4.65
N GLY A 260 8.90 -5.04 -5.62
CA GLY A 260 8.83 -5.57 -6.98
C GLY A 260 10.03 -5.17 -7.85
N GLY A 261 10.88 -4.25 -7.39
CA GLY A 261 12.00 -3.74 -8.19
C GLY A 261 11.53 -3.04 -9.48
N VAL A 262 10.35 -2.42 -9.44
CA VAL A 262 9.77 -1.70 -10.59
C VAL A 262 10.15 -0.23 -10.51
N ALA A 263 10.61 0.35 -11.63
CA ALA A 263 10.92 1.77 -11.69
C ALA A 263 9.67 2.62 -11.43
N PHE A 264 9.83 3.70 -10.68
CA PHE A 264 8.74 4.66 -10.42
C PHE A 264 9.25 6.10 -10.49
N GLY A 265 8.33 7.02 -10.79
CA GLY A 265 8.65 8.39 -11.09
C GLY A 265 8.52 9.34 -9.91
N LYS A 266 9.20 10.49 -10.03
CA LYS A 266 8.95 11.67 -9.21
C LYS A 266 7.70 12.36 -9.71
N VAL A 267 6.95 12.96 -8.79
CA VAL A 267 5.75 13.73 -9.13
C VAL A 267 5.93 15.19 -8.66
N LEU A 268 5.56 16.13 -9.52
CA LEU A 268 5.59 17.55 -9.21
C LEU A 268 4.54 17.86 -8.14
N ASN A 269 4.97 18.45 -7.04
CA ASN A 269 4.07 18.87 -5.96
C ASN A 269 3.61 20.34 -6.10
N PRO A 270 2.63 20.79 -5.31
CA PRO A 270 2.15 22.19 -5.36
C PRO A 270 3.22 23.25 -5.08
N ALA A 271 4.28 22.91 -4.34
CA ALA A 271 5.41 23.79 -4.09
C ALA A 271 6.39 23.91 -5.28
N GLY A 272 6.14 23.23 -6.39
CA GLY A 272 6.97 23.28 -7.60
C GLY A 272 8.19 22.36 -7.59
N HIS A 273 8.22 21.35 -6.72
CA HIS A 273 9.33 20.39 -6.62
C HIS A 273 8.94 19.01 -7.13
N TYR A 274 9.85 18.33 -7.86
CA TYR A 274 9.69 16.93 -8.22
C TYR A 274 10.11 16.05 -7.06
N VAL A 275 9.14 15.46 -6.39
CA VAL A 275 9.34 14.63 -5.19
C VAL A 275 9.23 13.15 -5.53
N LEU A 276 10.23 12.36 -5.14
CA LEU A 276 10.17 10.89 -5.17
C LEU A 276 9.47 10.42 -3.90
N ALA A 277 8.55 9.48 -4.03
CA ALA A 277 7.89 8.89 -2.86
C ALA A 277 8.92 8.19 -1.95
N SER A 278 8.80 8.43 -0.67
CA SER A 278 9.54 7.77 0.40
C SER A 278 8.74 7.89 1.69
N VAL A 279 9.06 7.09 2.71
CA VAL A 279 8.41 7.21 4.03
C VAL A 279 8.46 8.66 4.54
N ASN A 280 9.63 9.31 4.43
CA ASN A 280 9.82 10.68 4.93
C ASN A 280 8.97 11.70 4.15
N ASN A 281 8.94 11.61 2.82
CA ASN A 281 8.22 12.57 1.98
C ASN A 281 6.69 12.37 2.07
N THR A 282 6.24 11.13 2.30
CA THR A 282 4.84 10.80 2.59
C THR A 282 4.44 11.24 4.00
N ALA A 283 5.33 11.06 5.00
CA ALA A 283 5.10 11.55 6.36
C ALA A 283 5.06 13.08 6.43
N SER A 284 5.93 13.77 5.68
CA SER A 284 5.88 15.23 5.54
C SER A 284 4.54 15.67 4.98
N ALA A 285 4.05 15.03 3.91
CA ALA A 285 2.76 15.32 3.31
C ALA A 285 1.60 15.13 4.29
N LEU A 286 1.59 14.03 5.05
CA LEU A 286 0.56 13.78 6.07
C LEU A 286 0.56 14.87 7.15
N LYS A 287 1.74 15.27 7.62
CA LYS A 287 1.91 16.32 8.63
C LYS A 287 1.45 17.68 8.11
N ASP A 288 1.88 18.08 6.91
CA ASP A 288 1.68 19.43 6.39
C ASP A 288 0.26 19.60 5.81
N ALA A 289 -0.37 18.54 5.32
CA ALA A 289 -1.81 18.53 5.00
C ALA A 289 -2.66 18.79 6.25
N ASN A 290 -2.19 18.33 7.41
CA ASN A 290 -2.85 18.51 8.71
C ASN A 290 -4.39 18.39 8.60
N PRO A 291 -4.91 17.23 8.10
CA PRO A 291 -6.33 17.11 7.81
C PRO A 291 -7.15 17.22 9.10
N THR A 292 -8.24 17.97 9.04
CA THR A 292 -9.22 17.95 10.14
C THR A 292 -9.92 16.59 10.11
N LEU A 293 -9.62 15.76 11.10
CA LEU A 293 -10.20 14.43 11.21
C LEU A 293 -11.54 14.51 11.92
N PRO A 294 -12.61 13.91 11.35
CA PRO A 294 -13.88 13.73 12.08
C PRO A 294 -13.73 12.72 13.22
N ALA A 295 -14.69 12.68 14.11
CA ALA A 295 -14.81 11.53 15.03
C ALA A 295 -14.92 10.22 14.21
N GLY A 296 -14.55 9.06 14.78
CA GLY A 296 -14.57 7.80 14.07
C GLY A 296 -15.90 7.45 13.39
N SER A 297 -17.03 7.88 13.99
CA SER A 297 -18.37 7.73 13.40
C SER A 297 -18.83 8.91 12.52
N GLY A 298 -17.96 9.87 12.24
CA GLY A 298 -18.23 11.04 11.41
C GLY A 298 -18.11 10.78 9.91
N ASP A 299 -18.28 11.85 9.14
CA ASP A 299 -18.11 11.80 7.68
C ASP A 299 -16.65 11.96 7.29
N TRP A 300 -16.03 10.88 6.82
CA TRP A 300 -14.65 10.84 6.36
C TRP A 300 -14.47 11.04 4.85
N TYR A 301 -15.58 11.15 4.09
CA TYR A 301 -15.54 11.12 2.62
C TYR A 301 -14.68 12.23 1.99
N ASN A 302 -14.57 13.37 2.66
CA ASN A 302 -13.79 14.51 2.19
C ASN A 302 -12.42 14.67 2.88
N VAL A 303 -12.03 13.74 3.75
CA VAL A 303 -10.67 13.75 4.32
C VAL A 303 -9.66 13.44 3.23
N SER A 304 -8.70 14.32 3.03
CA SER A 304 -7.67 14.19 1.98
C SER A 304 -6.31 14.68 2.47
N VAL A 305 -5.27 14.00 2.03
CA VAL A 305 -3.85 14.36 2.24
C VAL A 305 -3.16 14.64 0.89
N LEU A 306 -3.92 14.55 -0.22
CA LEU A 306 -3.41 14.81 -1.56
C LEU A 306 -2.96 16.26 -1.71
N ASN A 307 -1.88 16.46 -2.47
CA ASN A 307 -1.34 17.78 -2.81
C ASN A 307 -1.03 18.64 -1.58
N ALA A 308 -0.44 18.07 -0.52
CA ALA A 308 0.06 18.80 0.62
C ALA A 308 1.08 19.89 0.19
N PRO A 309 1.14 21.06 0.91
CA PRO A 309 1.77 22.27 0.39
C PRO A 309 3.30 22.34 0.56
N GLY A 310 3.91 21.45 1.33
CA GLY A 310 5.33 21.51 1.68
C GLY A 310 6.25 21.16 0.50
N ALA A 311 7.44 21.74 0.47
CA ALA A 311 8.42 21.53 -0.61
C ALA A 311 8.90 20.08 -0.72
N GLY A 312 8.91 19.33 0.40
CA GLY A 312 9.29 17.91 0.45
C GLY A 312 8.13 16.93 0.35
N ASP A 313 6.91 17.41 0.22
CA ASP A 313 5.71 16.58 0.30
C ASP A 313 5.48 15.78 -0.97
N TYR A 314 5.23 14.46 -0.79
CA TYR A 314 4.83 13.63 -1.91
C TYR A 314 3.34 13.84 -2.21
N PRO A 315 2.98 14.27 -3.45
CA PRO A 315 1.62 14.79 -3.70
C PRO A 315 0.53 13.72 -3.71
N ILE A 316 0.86 12.43 -3.93
CA ILE A 316 -0.12 11.34 -4.00
C ILE A 316 -0.05 10.50 -2.72
N THR A 317 -0.20 11.18 -1.59
CA THR A 317 -0.24 10.59 -0.25
C THR A 317 -1.68 10.41 0.22
N SER A 318 -1.99 9.31 0.89
CA SER A 318 -3.30 9.06 1.48
C SER A 318 -3.22 8.26 2.77
N LEU A 319 -4.21 8.43 3.63
CA LEU A 319 -4.52 7.50 4.71
C LEU A 319 -5.15 6.22 4.14
N THR A 320 -5.01 5.12 4.87
CA THR A 320 -5.76 3.88 4.72
C THR A 320 -6.50 3.58 6.01
N TYR A 321 -7.63 2.88 5.94
CA TYR A 321 -8.63 2.82 7.00
C TYR A 321 -9.08 1.40 7.27
N VAL A 322 -9.35 1.10 8.54
CA VAL A 322 -10.17 -0.02 8.98
C VAL A 322 -11.59 0.48 9.32
N PHE A 323 -12.58 -0.31 8.94
CA PHE A 323 -13.99 -0.10 9.28
C PHE A 323 -14.48 -1.20 10.21
N VAL A 324 -15.13 -0.81 11.30
CA VAL A 324 -15.74 -1.69 12.31
C VAL A 324 -17.10 -1.13 12.74
N TYR A 325 -17.88 -1.90 13.47
CA TYR A 325 -19.13 -1.42 14.05
C TYR A 325 -18.94 -0.99 15.50
N GLN A 326 -19.65 0.08 15.89
CA GLN A 326 -19.63 0.56 17.28
C GLN A 326 -20.30 -0.44 18.23
N ASP A 327 -21.50 -0.94 17.89
CA ASP A 327 -22.19 -1.99 18.65
C ASP A 327 -22.01 -3.33 17.93
N LEU A 328 -21.05 -4.10 18.41
CA LEU A 328 -20.69 -5.39 17.82
C LEU A 328 -21.79 -6.44 18.01
N SER A 329 -22.40 -6.50 19.20
CA SER A 329 -23.47 -7.48 19.48
C SER A 329 -24.76 -7.14 18.74
N GLY A 330 -25.10 -5.86 18.59
CA GLY A 330 -26.27 -5.41 17.83
C GLY A 330 -26.18 -5.74 16.36
N VAL A 331 -24.95 -5.69 15.79
CA VAL A 331 -24.73 -5.99 14.38
C VAL A 331 -24.55 -7.49 14.13
N PHE A 332 -23.68 -8.16 14.86
CA PHE A 332 -23.31 -9.56 14.61
C PHE A 332 -24.21 -10.59 15.32
N GLY A 333 -24.92 -10.18 16.39
CA GLY A 333 -25.73 -11.09 17.20
C GLY A 333 -24.90 -12.26 17.73
N SER A 334 -25.44 -13.47 17.64
CA SER A 334 -24.78 -14.71 18.10
C SER A 334 -23.62 -15.17 17.21
N SER A 335 -23.37 -14.53 16.07
CA SER A 335 -22.25 -14.89 15.19
C SER A 335 -20.90 -14.31 15.65
N LEU A 336 -20.90 -13.47 16.67
CA LEU A 336 -19.71 -12.93 17.32
C LEU A 336 -19.73 -13.26 18.81
N THR A 337 -18.66 -13.84 19.32
CA THR A 337 -18.51 -14.10 20.75
C THR A 337 -17.90 -12.90 21.47
N GLN A 338 -18.07 -12.82 22.80
CA GLN A 338 -17.42 -11.83 23.65
C GLN A 338 -15.89 -11.85 23.44
N THR A 339 -15.29 -13.04 23.41
CA THR A 339 -13.85 -13.22 23.22
C THR A 339 -13.36 -12.70 21.85
N GLN A 340 -14.16 -12.85 20.80
CA GLN A 340 -13.84 -12.28 19.49
C GLN A 340 -13.96 -10.74 19.48
N ALA A 341 -14.93 -10.19 20.19
CA ALA A 341 -15.06 -8.74 20.35
C ALA A 341 -13.84 -8.16 21.09
N GLU A 342 -13.40 -8.81 22.17
CA GLU A 342 -12.20 -8.45 22.91
C GLU A 342 -10.94 -8.54 22.02
N THR A 343 -10.78 -9.63 21.27
CA THR A 343 -9.66 -9.78 20.32
C THR A 343 -9.66 -8.68 19.26
N LEU A 344 -10.84 -8.30 18.75
CA LEU A 344 -10.95 -7.23 17.75
C LEU A 344 -10.50 -5.89 18.33
N VAL A 345 -10.99 -5.51 19.50
CA VAL A 345 -10.62 -4.25 20.17
C VAL A 345 -9.14 -4.23 20.52
N ASP A 346 -8.61 -5.31 21.09
CA ASP A 346 -7.20 -5.45 21.43
C ASP A 346 -6.30 -5.38 20.18
N PHE A 347 -6.69 -6.03 19.09
CA PHE A 347 -5.94 -5.96 17.82
C PHE A 347 -5.92 -4.55 17.25
N LEU A 348 -7.07 -3.87 17.20
CA LEU A 348 -7.17 -2.51 16.68
C LEU A 348 -6.32 -1.55 17.52
N TYR A 349 -6.37 -1.67 18.83
CA TYR A 349 -5.56 -0.86 19.72
C TYR A 349 -4.07 -1.12 19.54
N TRP A 350 -3.67 -2.39 19.50
CA TRP A 350 -2.29 -2.79 19.22
C TRP A 350 -1.83 -2.30 17.84
N MET A 351 -2.67 -2.39 16.83
CA MET A 351 -2.40 -1.97 15.46
C MET A 351 -2.06 -0.48 15.38
N VAL A 352 -2.86 0.39 16.01
CA VAL A 352 -2.64 1.85 15.99
C VAL A 352 -1.54 2.31 16.93
N THR A 353 -1.06 1.47 17.85
CA THR A 353 0.01 1.77 18.81
C THR A 353 1.29 0.98 18.51
N THR A 354 1.49 -0.17 19.13
CA THR A 354 2.69 -1.01 19.01
C THR A 354 2.93 -1.47 17.58
N GLY A 355 1.88 -1.80 16.84
CA GLY A 355 1.92 -2.23 15.44
C GLY A 355 2.52 -1.19 14.50
N GLN A 356 2.46 0.09 14.84
CA GLN A 356 3.03 1.17 14.03
C GLN A 356 4.55 1.08 13.88
N SER A 357 5.24 0.40 14.78
CA SER A 357 6.69 0.15 14.70
C SER A 357 7.12 -0.64 13.45
N TYR A 358 6.20 -1.36 12.82
CA TYR A 358 6.45 -2.12 11.59
C TYR A 358 6.25 -1.29 10.31
N SER A 359 5.58 -0.13 10.39
CA SER A 359 5.15 0.63 9.21
C SER A 359 6.32 1.09 8.34
N ALA A 360 7.31 1.75 8.92
CA ALA A 360 8.41 2.38 8.14
C ALA A 360 9.29 1.36 7.39
N GLN A 361 9.54 0.19 7.95
CA GLN A 361 10.35 -0.86 7.31
C GLN A 361 9.63 -1.51 6.11
N LEU A 362 8.30 -1.34 6.02
CA LEU A 362 7.46 -1.77 4.90
C LEU A 362 7.02 -0.60 4.02
N TYR A 363 7.69 0.55 4.14
CA TYR A 363 7.47 1.77 3.36
C TYR A 363 6.12 2.47 3.58
N TYR A 364 5.45 2.21 4.73
CA TYR A 364 4.28 2.96 5.17
C TYR A 364 4.67 4.01 6.20
N VAL A 365 3.80 5.00 6.38
CA VAL A 365 3.98 6.05 7.37
C VAL A 365 3.33 5.64 8.68
N PRO A 366 4.07 5.58 9.79
CA PRO A 366 3.48 5.43 11.11
C PRO A 366 2.52 6.58 11.40
N LEU A 367 1.40 6.29 12.06
CA LEU A 367 0.42 7.31 12.44
C LEU A 367 1.02 8.32 13.41
N PRO A 368 0.80 9.63 13.20
CA PRO A 368 1.13 10.66 14.19
C PRO A 368 0.35 10.48 15.49
N ALA A 369 0.91 10.88 16.63
CA ALA A 369 0.29 10.74 17.94
C ALA A 369 -1.12 11.36 18.04
N SER A 370 -1.39 12.43 17.28
CA SER A 370 -2.73 13.05 17.23
C SER A 370 -3.77 12.14 16.58
N ILE A 371 -3.39 11.36 15.57
CA ILE A 371 -4.28 10.37 14.93
C ILE A 371 -4.44 9.17 15.86
N VAL A 372 -3.35 8.66 16.43
CA VAL A 372 -3.40 7.55 17.39
C VAL A 372 -4.35 7.85 18.53
N GLY A 373 -4.29 9.03 19.17
CA GLY A 373 -5.20 9.40 20.26
C GLY A 373 -6.68 9.49 19.86
N ALA A 374 -6.95 9.92 18.61
CA ALA A 374 -8.31 9.91 18.07
C ALA A 374 -8.81 8.47 17.82
N ASP A 375 -7.94 7.58 17.34
CA ASP A 375 -8.22 6.18 17.11
C ASP A 375 -8.47 5.43 18.42
N GLU A 376 -7.64 5.66 19.45
CA GLU A 376 -7.83 5.11 20.79
C GLU A 376 -9.21 5.48 21.36
N THR A 377 -9.61 6.76 21.22
CA THR A 377 -10.93 7.24 21.60
C THR A 377 -12.05 6.53 20.82
N THR A 378 -11.85 6.35 19.51
CA THR A 378 -12.82 5.68 18.63
C THR A 378 -12.97 4.21 19.01
N ILE A 379 -11.85 3.50 19.19
CA ILE A 379 -11.81 2.08 19.58
C ILE A 379 -12.44 1.91 20.96
N GLY A 380 -12.15 2.78 21.93
CA GLY A 380 -12.74 2.76 23.26
C GLY A 380 -14.26 2.97 23.29
N SER A 381 -14.86 3.46 22.21
CA SER A 381 -16.31 3.61 22.07
C SER A 381 -17.04 2.34 21.62
N MET A 382 -16.31 1.26 21.31
CA MET A 382 -16.89 -0.01 20.85
C MET A 382 -17.56 -0.76 21.99
N THR A 383 -18.73 -1.33 21.72
CA THR A 383 -19.56 -2.02 22.73
C THR A 383 -19.91 -3.45 22.32
N PHE A 384 -20.10 -4.30 23.32
CA PHE A 384 -20.65 -5.65 23.19
C PHE A 384 -21.59 -5.92 24.37
N GLY A 385 -22.81 -6.41 24.10
CA GLY A 385 -23.83 -6.62 25.14
C GLY A 385 -24.24 -5.35 25.88
N GLY A 386 -24.15 -4.18 25.23
CA GLY A 386 -24.49 -2.88 25.81
C GLY A 386 -23.42 -2.29 26.75
N SER A 387 -22.27 -2.96 26.90
CA SER A 387 -21.13 -2.49 27.69
C SER A 387 -19.90 -2.23 26.79
N ALA A 388 -19.00 -1.34 27.24
CA ALA A 388 -17.73 -1.16 26.57
C ALA A 388 -16.96 -2.49 26.51
N VAL A 389 -16.33 -2.78 25.35
CA VAL A 389 -15.51 -3.98 25.21
C VAL A 389 -14.23 -3.79 26.04
N PRO A 390 -13.86 -4.73 26.93
CA PRO A 390 -12.60 -4.67 27.62
C PRO A 390 -11.41 -4.60 26.67
N ASN A 391 -10.43 -3.79 27.00
CA ASN A 391 -9.19 -3.62 26.23
C ASN A 391 -7.99 -3.95 27.11
N SER A 392 -7.33 -5.07 26.84
CA SER A 392 -6.14 -5.50 27.57
C SER A 392 -4.87 -4.76 27.12
N CYS A 393 -4.90 -4.14 25.94
CA CYS A 393 -3.79 -3.42 25.33
C CYS A 393 -3.71 -1.95 25.75
N GLY A 394 -4.82 -1.37 26.22
CA GLY A 394 -4.94 0.05 26.56
C GLY A 394 -4.96 0.37 28.05
N SER A 395 -4.93 -0.61 28.93
CA SER A 395 -5.10 -0.41 30.39
C SER A 395 -3.80 -0.10 31.14
N SER A 396 -3.09 0.94 30.71
CA SER A 396 -2.00 1.51 31.51
C SER A 396 -1.97 3.03 31.33
N VAL A 397 -3.01 3.68 31.85
CA VAL A 397 -2.95 5.09 32.28
C VAL A 397 -3.49 5.16 33.71
#